data_02cf872fdc36b0a7b2d5042572e3294c
#
_entry.id   02cf872fdc36b0a7b2d5042572e3294c
#
_cell.length_a   1.000
_cell.length_b   1.000
_cell.length_c   1.000
_cell.angle_alpha   90.00
_cell.angle_beta   90.00
_cell.angle_gamma   90.00
#
_symmetry.space_group_name_H-M   'P 1'
#
loop_
_entity.id
_entity.type
_entity.pdbx_description
1 polymer ?
#
loop_
_entity_poly.entity_id
_entity_poly.type
_entity_poly.pdbx_seq_one_letter_code
_entity_poly.pdbx_strand_id
1 'polypeptide(L)'
;MNTVTNMDKDTFDFLVDLVLETNAKPPETLFAGGYEDWRCRARLAHFLAMPELNRPEQAKALFTSIMDVEPDEENAEEIEEKVYALQHLSQMEKDEKNYEQALEYINLALEEAEASDFLYRYILRGELWAERWNLLHLSKRTEEAEAEADERIAAFEDIPVMHNSYLYYGYRFKAQLAAERGVVLVAKDYMHMAIHSMAVPESYKPGLEKAFAAKHENASWILAEVDKATPNPDNLEWDI
;
A
#
# COMPACT_ATOMS: atom_id res chain seq x y z
N MET A 1 -22.42 -4.33 -19.76
CA MET A 1 -22.36 -2.84 -19.84
C MET A 1 -22.70 -2.33 -18.44
N ASN A 2 -21.71 -2.18 -17.60
CA ASN A 2 -21.89 -1.56 -16.28
C ASN A 2 -21.95 -0.07 -16.51
N THR A 3 -23.12 0.52 -16.26
CA THR A 3 -23.28 1.96 -16.17
C THR A 3 -22.45 2.41 -14.97
N VAL A 4 -21.26 2.95 -15.23
CA VAL A 4 -20.55 3.77 -14.26
C VAL A 4 -21.56 4.85 -13.87
N THR A 5 -22.10 4.79 -12.66
CA THR A 5 -23.02 5.79 -12.14
C THR A 5 -22.21 7.07 -12.07
N ASN A 6 -22.49 8.00 -12.99
CA ASN A 6 -21.80 9.27 -13.05
C ASN A 6 -22.07 9.98 -11.73
N MET A 7 -21.06 10.03 -10.86
CA MET A 7 -21.16 10.69 -9.55
C MET A 7 -21.29 12.19 -9.79
N ASP A 8 -22.44 12.76 -9.45
CA ASP A 8 -22.66 14.20 -9.50
C ASP A 8 -22.40 14.86 -8.13
N LYS A 9 -22.37 16.18 -8.13
CA LYS A 9 -22.11 16.95 -6.92
C LYS A 9 -23.15 16.70 -5.83
N ASP A 10 -24.43 16.60 -6.17
CA ASP A 10 -25.49 16.42 -5.18
C ASP A 10 -25.37 15.05 -4.50
N THR A 11 -25.01 14.02 -5.27
CA THR A 11 -24.70 12.68 -4.75
C THR A 11 -23.46 12.70 -3.87
N PHE A 12 -22.41 13.41 -4.27
CA PHE A 12 -21.21 13.58 -3.46
C PHE A 12 -21.52 14.23 -2.12
N ASP A 13 -22.22 15.37 -2.12
CA ASP A 13 -22.57 16.12 -0.90
C ASP A 13 -23.42 15.23 0.05
N PHE A 14 -24.39 14.49 -0.48
CA PHE A 14 -25.16 13.51 0.31
C PHE A 14 -24.28 12.42 0.94
N LEU A 15 -23.29 11.90 0.21
CA LEU A 15 -22.39 10.87 0.72
C LEU A 15 -21.41 11.43 1.77
N VAL A 16 -20.99 12.68 1.64
CA VAL A 16 -20.20 13.38 2.66
C VAL A 16 -21.02 13.49 3.96
N ASP A 17 -22.27 13.95 3.89
CA ASP A 17 -23.15 14.04 5.07
C ASP A 17 -23.29 12.67 5.74
N LEU A 18 -23.49 11.62 4.95
CA LEU A 18 -23.58 10.25 5.46
C LEU A 18 -22.30 9.82 6.21
N VAL A 19 -21.12 10.14 5.69
CA VAL A 19 -19.83 9.81 6.33
C VAL A 19 -19.67 10.60 7.63
N LEU A 20 -20.04 11.88 7.63
CA LEU A 20 -19.94 12.74 8.82
C LEU A 20 -20.90 12.31 9.96
N GLU A 21 -21.99 11.62 9.63
CA GLU A 21 -22.92 11.06 10.61
C GLU A 21 -22.44 9.74 11.22
N THR A 22 -21.41 9.11 10.68
CA THR A 22 -20.88 7.84 11.21
C THR A 22 -20.16 8.00 12.54
N ASN A 23 -19.94 6.89 13.24
CA ASN A 23 -19.14 6.88 14.47
C ASN A 23 -17.68 7.25 14.28
N ALA A 24 -17.15 7.13 13.06
CA ALA A 24 -15.79 7.51 12.70
C ALA A 24 -15.59 9.04 12.72
N LYS A 25 -16.65 9.82 12.56
CA LYS A 25 -16.68 11.30 12.61
C LYS A 25 -15.41 11.96 12.10
N PRO A 26 -15.08 11.79 10.80
CA PRO A 26 -13.90 12.48 10.27
C PRO A 26 -14.08 14.00 10.39
N PRO A 27 -12.99 14.78 10.51
CA PRO A 27 -13.09 16.23 10.50
C PRO A 27 -13.76 16.71 9.19
N GLU A 28 -14.77 17.61 9.31
CA GLU A 28 -15.43 18.22 8.13
C GLU A 28 -14.43 18.88 7.17
N THR A 29 -13.30 19.35 7.70
CA THR A 29 -12.23 19.95 6.92
C THR A 29 -11.62 19.02 5.87
N LEU A 30 -11.77 17.69 6.02
CA LEU A 30 -11.29 16.73 5.01
C LEU A 30 -12.04 16.88 3.67
N PHE A 31 -13.25 17.43 3.69
CA PHE A 31 -14.11 17.58 2.52
C PHE A 31 -14.34 19.05 2.13
N ALA A 32 -13.56 19.99 2.70
CA ALA A 32 -13.75 21.43 2.50
C ALA A 32 -13.60 21.88 1.03
N GLY A 33 -12.82 21.15 0.21
CA GLY A 33 -12.67 21.41 -1.23
C GLY A 33 -13.88 20.99 -2.07
N GLY A 34 -14.81 20.21 -1.51
CA GLY A 34 -16.01 19.73 -2.18
C GLY A 34 -15.72 18.78 -3.35
N TYR A 35 -16.73 18.61 -4.21
CA TYR A 35 -16.67 17.68 -5.35
C TYR A 35 -15.57 17.99 -6.37
N GLU A 36 -15.25 19.27 -6.58
CA GLU A 36 -14.23 19.68 -7.55
C GLU A 36 -12.81 19.33 -7.12
N ASP A 37 -12.55 19.24 -5.80
CA ASP A 37 -11.27 18.79 -5.28
C ASP A 37 -11.17 17.26 -5.35
N TRP A 38 -10.28 16.76 -6.20
CA TRP A 38 -10.08 15.34 -6.39
C TRP A 38 -9.65 14.61 -5.10
N ARG A 39 -8.93 15.29 -4.20
CA ARG A 39 -8.54 14.70 -2.90
C ARG A 39 -9.74 14.48 -2.00
N CYS A 40 -10.74 15.39 -2.04
CA CYS A 40 -12.00 15.17 -1.35
C CYS A 40 -12.74 13.94 -1.89
N ARG A 41 -12.71 13.72 -3.21
CA ARG A 41 -13.28 12.51 -3.83
C ARG A 41 -12.54 11.25 -3.40
N ALA A 42 -11.19 11.26 -3.39
CA ALA A 42 -10.37 10.14 -2.95
C ALA A 42 -10.67 9.78 -1.48
N ARG A 43 -10.69 10.78 -0.59
CA ARG A 43 -10.97 10.59 0.83
C ARG A 43 -12.38 10.05 1.08
N LEU A 44 -13.37 10.61 0.39
CA LEU A 44 -14.75 10.10 0.48
C LEU A 44 -14.82 8.64 0.04
N ALA A 45 -14.18 8.28 -1.07
CA ALA A 45 -14.13 6.92 -1.56
C ALA A 45 -13.53 5.96 -0.53
N HIS A 46 -12.46 6.37 0.14
CA HIS A 46 -11.82 5.60 1.20
C HIS A 46 -12.81 5.28 2.34
N PHE A 47 -13.53 6.29 2.86
CA PHE A 47 -14.55 6.06 3.89
C PHE A 47 -15.68 5.15 3.42
N LEU A 48 -16.15 5.33 2.17
CA LEU A 48 -17.22 4.50 1.61
C LEU A 48 -16.80 3.03 1.42
N ALA A 49 -15.50 2.77 1.19
CA ALA A 49 -14.96 1.42 1.09
C ALA A 49 -14.85 0.71 2.44
N MET A 50 -14.84 1.43 3.56
CA MET A 50 -14.73 0.83 4.90
C MET A 50 -15.91 -0.10 5.20
N PRO A 51 -15.69 -1.18 5.98
CA PRO A 51 -16.72 -2.17 6.33
C PRO A 51 -17.97 -1.55 6.99
N GLU A 52 -17.80 -0.45 7.73
CA GLU A 52 -18.87 0.26 8.45
C GLU A 52 -19.91 0.86 7.51
N LEU A 53 -19.47 1.37 6.36
CA LEU A 53 -20.34 1.97 5.34
C LEU A 53 -20.66 0.97 4.22
N ASN A 54 -19.67 0.16 3.83
CA ASN A 54 -19.79 -0.91 2.85
C ASN A 54 -20.50 -0.47 1.56
N ARG A 55 -19.97 0.57 0.91
CA ARG A 55 -20.49 1.13 -0.34
C ARG A 55 -19.46 1.03 -1.47
N PRO A 56 -19.05 -0.20 -1.85
CA PRO A 56 -17.94 -0.41 -2.77
C PRO A 56 -18.19 0.19 -4.17
N GLU A 57 -19.43 0.17 -4.67
CA GLU A 57 -19.74 0.72 -5.98
C GLU A 57 -19.53 2.24 -6.05
N GLN A 58 -19.97 2.97 -5.01
CA GLN A 58 -19.77 4.42 -4.92
C GLN A 58 -18.29 4.74 -4.71
N ALA A 59 -17.58 3.97 -3.88
CA ALA A 59 -16.14 4.10 -3.71
C ALA A 59 -15.40 3.89 -5.02
N LYS A 60 -15.71 2.82 -5.75
CA LYS A 60 -15.10 2.51 -7.05
C LYS A 60 -15.34 3.63 -8.07
N ALA A 61 -16.57 4.18 -8.12
CA ALA A 61 -16.88 5.30 -9.02
C ALA A 61 -16.06 6.55 -8.71
N LEU A 62 -15.88 6.89 -7.43
CA LEU A 62 -15.06 8.03 -7.01
C LEU A 62 -13.58 7.80 -7.28
N PHE A 63 -13.01 6.64 -6.92
CA PHE A 63 -11.63 6.32 -7.25
C PHE A 63 -11.37 6.34 -8.76
N THR A 64 -12.29 5.82 -9.56
CA THR A 64 -12.18 5.86 -11.02
C THR A 64 -12.19 7.30 -11.55
N SER A 65 -12.93 8.21 -10.91
CA SER A 65 -13.04 9.62 -11.34
C SER A 65 -11.74 10.42 -11.17
N ILE A 66 -10.75 9.87 -10.49
CA ILE A 66 -9.46 10.53 -10.25
C ILE A 66 -8.29 9.88 -11.01
N MET A 67 -8.58 8.89 -11.86
CA MET A 67 -7.54 8.15 -12.59
C MET A 67 -6.66 9.03 -13.47
N ASP A 68 -7.27 9.99 -14.17
CA ASP A 68 -6.58 10.90 -15.09
C ASP A 68 -5.99 12.14 -14.38
N VAL A 69 -6.05 12.21 -13.05
CA VAL A 69 -5.48 13.31 -12.29
C VAL A 69 -3.98 13.07 -12.11
N GLU A 70 -3.18 14.04 -12.47
CA GLU A 70 -1.74 14.06 -12.20
C GLU A 70 -1.52 14.77 -10.85
N PRO A 71 -0.99 14.08 -9.82
CA PRO A 71 -0.67 14.71 -8.55
C PRO A 71 0.54 15.64 -8.71
N ASP A 72 0.65 16.63 -7.86
CA ASP A 72 1.86 17.46 -7.77
C ASP A 72 3.02 16.61 -7.24
N GLU A 73 4.06 16.41 -8.05
CA GLU A 73 5.23 15.57 -7.71
C GLU A 73 5.98 16.08 -6.46
N GLU A 74 5.87 17.36 -6.13
CA GLU A 74 6.45 17.95 -4.91
C GLU A 74 5.53 17.78 -3.70
N ASN A 75 4.27 17.37 -3.89
CA ASN A 75 3.28 17.21 -2.83
C ASN A 75 3.11 15.75 -2.42
N ALA A 76 3.77 15.37 -1.33
CA ALA A 76 3.71 14.01 -0.79
C ALA A 76 2.28 13.52 -0.50
N GLU A 77 1.40 14.39 -0.01
CA GLU A 77 0.02 14.00 0.33
C GLU A 77 -0.77 13.66 -0.93
N GLU A 78 -0.56 14.40 -2.00
CA GLU A 78 -1.26 14.15 -3.27
C GLU A 78 -0.83 12.83 -3.90
N ILE A 79 0.47 12.56 -3.92
CA ILE A 79 0.97 11.28 -4.43
C ILE A 79 0.45 10.11 -3.57
N GLU A 80 0.44 10.28 -2.24
CA GLU A 80 -0.06 9.26 -1.32
C GLU A 80 -1.55 8.96 -1.54
N GLU A 81 -2.39 9.99 -1.66
CA GLU A 81 -3.82 9.85 -1.96
C GLU A 81 -4.04 9.14 -3.30
N LYS A 82 -3.22 9.47 -4.32
CA LYS A 82 -3.28 8.81 -5.63
C LYS A 82 -2.89 7.34 -5.54
N VAL A 83 -1.77 7.03 -4.89
CA VAL A 83 -1.29 5.65 -4.71
C VAL A 83 -2.34 4.81 -3.97
N TYR A 84 -2.90 5.32 -2.86
CA TYR A 84 -3.95 4.61 -2.13
C TYR A 84 -5.22 4.38 -2.96
N ALA A 85 -5.63 5.36 -3.76
CA ALA A 85 -6.78 5.19 -4.65
C ALA A 85 -6.55 4.05 -5.65
N LEU A 86 -5.35 3.98 -6.24
CA LEU A 86 -4.96 2.91 -7.17
C LEU A 86 -4.87 1.54 -6.49
N GLN A 87 -4.35 1.47 -5.26
CA GLN A 87 -4.35 0.25 -4.46
C GLN A 87 -5.78 -0.25 -4.17
N HIS A 88 -6.70 0.65 -3.80
CA HIS A 88 -8.09 0.28 -3.58
C HIS A 88 -8.76 -0.26 -4.85
N LEU A 89 -8.54 0.39 -5.99
CA LEU A 89 -9.04 -0.11 -7.27
C LEU A 89 -8.47 -1.49 -7.60
N SER A 90 -7.17 -1.67 -7.40
CA SER A 90 -6.53 -2.99 -7.58
C SER A 90 -7.16 -4.06 -6.67
N GLN A 91 -7.36 -3.74 -5.38
CA GLN A 91 -7.97 -4.69 -4.46
C GLN A 91 -9.42 -5.04 -4.87
N MET A 92 -10.22 -4.05 -5.29
CA MET A 92 -11.59 -4.28 -5.76
C MET A 92 -11.62 -5.21 -6.99
N GLU A 93 -10.73 -4.98 -7.97
CA GLU A 93 -10.61 -5.84 -9.14
C GLU A 93 -10.11 -7.25 -8.78
N LYS A 94 -9.18 -7.35 -7.84
CA LYS A 94 -8.69 -8.63 -7.32
C LYS A 94 -9.80 -9.44 -6.65
N ASP A 95 -10.67 -8.80 -5.87
CA ASP A 95 -11.80 -9.45 -5.20
C ASP A 95 -12.83 -9.96 -6.24
N GLU A 96 -12.99 -9.24 -7.35
CA GLU A 96 -13.77 -9.65 -8.52
C GLU A 96 -13.04 -10.70 -9.41
N LYS A 97 -11.79 -11.04 -9.09
CA LYS A 97 -10.88 -11.92 -9.84
C LYS A 97 -10.47 -11.38 -11.22
N ASN A 98 -10.55 -10.09 -11.41
CA ASN A 98 -10.09 -9.38 -12.61
C ASN A 98 -8.58 -9.05 -12.46
N TYR A 99 -7.73 -10.08 -12.35
CA TYR A 99 -6.33 -9.94 -11.96
C TYR A 99 -5.49 -9.07 -12.92
N GLU A 100 -5.78 -9.10 -14.22
CA GLU A 100 -5.07 -8.26 -15.20
C GLU A 100 -5.39 -6.77 -14.97
N GLN A 101 -6.65 -6.43 -14.72
CA GLN A 101 -7.03 -5.07 -14.41
C GLN A 101 -6.45 -4.61 -13.06
N ALA A 102 -6.44 -5.51 -12.07
CA ALA A 102 -5.78 -5.25 -10.79
C ALA A 102 -4.28 -4.97 -10.95
N LEU A 103 -3.60 -5.73 -11.84
CA LEU A 103 -2.18 -5.50 -12.19
C LEU A 103 -1.96 -4.15 -12.86
N GLU A 104 -2.86 -3.71 -13.74
CA GLU A 104 -2.76 -2.36 -14.34
C GLU A 104 -2.78 -1.28 -13.27
N TYR A 105 -3.70 -1.35 -12.30
CA TYR A 105 -3.77 -0.37 -11.21
C TYR A 105 -2.55 -0.39 -10.29
N ILE A 106 -2.04 -1.59 -9.95
CA ILE A 106 -0.80 -1.69 -9.14
C ILE A 106 0.42 -1.15 -9.89
N ASN A 107 0.51 -1.34 -11.19
CA ASN A 107 1.60 -0.78 -11.98
C ASN A 107 1.58 0.74 -11.96
N LEU A 108 0.40 1.35 -12.15
CA LEU A 108 0.23 2.81 -12.04
C LEU A 108 0.59 3.30 -10.62
N ALA A 109 0.16 2.58 -9.58
CA ALA A 109 0.52 2.93 -8.20
C ALA A 109 2.04 2.87 -7.96
N LEU A 110 2.74 1.90 -8.56
CA LEU A 110 4.20 1.79 -8.51
C LEU A 110 4.88 2.95 -9.25
N GLU A 111 4.40 3.32 -10.44
CA GLU A 111 4.91 4.46 -11.19
C GLU A 111 4.81 5.75 -10.37
N GLU A 112 3.66 6.05 -9.79
CA GLU A 112 3.46 7.21 -8.92
C GLU A 112 4.35 7.17 -7.67
N ALA A 113 4.43 6.01 -7.01
CA ALA A 113 5.24 5.86 -5.80
C ALA A 113 6.74 5.95 -6.09
N GLU A 114 7.22 5.45 -7.23
CA GLU A 114 8.64 5.48 -7.60
C GLU A 114 9.11 6.84 -8.11
N ALA A 115 8.21 7.67 -8.61
CA ALA A 115 8.50 9.07 -8.95
C ALA A 115 8.79 9.93 -7.70
N SER A 116 8.44 9.48 -6.51
CA SER A 116 8.56 10.23 -5.25
C SER A 116 9.84 9.93 -4.48
N ASP A 117 10.52 10.98 -4.02
CA ASP A 117 11.75 10.91 -3.21
C ASP A 117 11.50 10.81 -1.69
N PHE A 118 10.26 10.62 -1.24
CA PHE A 118 9.93 10.57 0.18
C PHE A 118 10.38 9.27 0.83
N LEU A 119 11.20 9.34 1.89
CA LEU A 119 11.82 8.19 2.54
C LEU A 119 10.82 7.18 3.10
N TYR A 120 9.74 7.63 3.75
CA TYR A 120 8.75 6.72 4.32
C TYR A 120 7.97 5.92 3.24
N ARG A 121 7.97 6.37 1.99
CA ARG A 121 7.33 5.68 0.87
C ARG A 121 8.10 4.45 0.41
N TYR A 122 9.34 4.28 0.84
CA TYR A 122 10.03 3.01 0.64
C TYR A 122 9.31 1.84 1.29
N ILE A 123 8.57 2.07 2.38
CA ILE A 123 7.71 1.07 3.00
C ILE A 123 6.54 0.74 2.08
N LEU A 124 5.83 1.74 1.59
CA LEU A 124 4.71 1.56 0.65
C LEU A 124 5.14 0.88 -0.66
N ARG A 125 6.28 1.27 -1.22
CA ARG A 125 6.81 0.64 -2.43
C ARG A 125 7.02 -0.85 -2.27
N GLY A 126 7.59 -1.28 -1.14
CA GLY A 126 7.76 -2.70 -0.84
C GLY A 126 6.42 -3.44 -0.80
N GLU A 127 5.40 -2.84 -0.20
CA GLU A 127 4.05 -3.38 -0.17
C GLU A 127 3.41 -3.46 -1.56
N LEU A 128 3.52 -2.41 -2.38
CA LEU A 128 3.02 -2.41 -3.75
C LEU A 128 3.66 -3.50 -4.60
N TRP A 129 4.97 -3.71 -4.46
CA TRP A 129 5.68 -4.81 -5.12
C TRP A 129 5.15 -6.17 -4.66
N ALA A 130 4.89 -6.35 -3.37
CA ALA A 130 4.29 -7.58 -2.86
C ALA A 130 2.90 -7.83 -3.45
N GLU A 131 2.07 -6.80 -3.55
CA GLU A 131 0.75 -6.90 -4.18
C GLU A 131 0.88 -7.27 -5.67
N ARG A 132 1.81 -6.67 -6.41
CA ARG A 132 2.09 -7.02 -7.79
C ARG A 132 2.49 -8.49 -7.94
N TRP A 133 3.43 -8.97 -7.13
CA TRP A 133 3.85 -10.38 -7.18
C TRP A 133 2.71 -11.33 -6.86
N ASN A 134 1.87 -11.02 -5.87
CA ASN A 134 0.69 -11.81 -5.55
C ASN A 134 -0.31 -11.85 -6.72
N LEU A 135 -0.54 -10.72 -7.40
CA LEU A 135 -1.42 -10.66 -8.57
C LEU A 135 -0.86 -11.47 -9.75
N LEU A 136 0.43 -11.38 -10.03
CA LEU A 136 1.10 -12.23 -11.01
C LEU A 136 0.94 -13.72 -10.68
N HIS A 137 1.13 -14.08 -9.41
CA HIS A 137 0.93 -15.46 -8.96
C HIS A 137 -0.52 -15.94 -9.14
N LEU A 138 -1.51 -15.13 -8.78
CA LEU A 138 -2.93 -15.41 -8.99
C LEU A 138 -3.29 -15.53 -10.47
N SER A 139 -2.62 -14.76 -11.33
CA SER A 139 -2.73 -14.82 -12.81
C SER A 139 -1.98 -16.00 -13.43
N LYS A 140 -1.41 -16.91 -12.62
CA LYS A 140 -0.59 -18.05 -13.06
C LYS A 140 0.75 -17.68 -13.71
N ARG A 141 1.26 -16.50 -13.42
CA ARG A 141 2.58 -15.98 -13.82
C ARG A 141 3.58 -16.05 -12.66
N THR A 142 3.58 -17.18 -11.93
CA THR A 142 4.37 -17.35 -10.69
C THR A 142 5.87 -17.24 -10.93
N GLU A 143 6.37 -17.79 -12.05
CA GLU A 143 7.80 -17.72 -12.38
C GLU A 143 8.27 -16.29 -12.60
N GLU A 144 7.44 -15.46 -13.21
CA GLU A 144 7.70 -14.03 -13.40
C GLU A 144 7.72 -13.29 -12.06
N ALA A 145 6.71 -13.53 -11.21
CA ALA A 145 6.65 -12.95 -9.88
C ALA A 145 7.88 -13.32 -9.01
N GLU A 146 8.32 -14.58 -9.09
CA GLU A 146 9.48 -15.06 -8.35
C GLU A 146 10.78 -14.44 -8.86
N ALA A 147 10.92 -14.28 -10.18
CA ALA A 147 12.09 -13.64 -10.80
C ALA A 147 12.17 -12.14 -10.42
N GLU A 148 11.05 -11.41 -10.47
CA GLU A 148 11.01 -10.01 -10.04
C GLU A 148 11.34 -9.86 -8.55
N ALA A 149 10.83 -10.75 -7.69
CA ALA A 149 11.12 -10.74 -6.26
C ALA A 149 12.61 -11.00 -6.00
N ASP A 150 13.22 -11.96 -6.70
CA ASP A 150 14.66 -12.26 -6.60
C ASP A 150 15.51 -11.07 -7.05
N GLU A 151 15.14 -10.40 -8.14
CA GLU A 151 15.83 -9.20 -8.62
C GLU A 151 15.79 -8.07 -7.59
N ARG A 152 14.61 -7.83 -6.99
CA ARG A 152 14.43 -6.80 -5.97
C ARG A 152 15.19 -7.13 -4.68
N ILE A 153 15.16 -8.37 -4.23
CA ILE A 153 15.94 -8.80 -3.08
C ILE A 153 17.43 -8.54 -3.35
N ALA A 154 17.96 -9.01 -4.48
CA ALA A 154 19.38 -8.82 -4.81
C ALA A 154 19.78 -7.34 -4.93
N ALA A 155 18.90 -6.48 -5.44
CA ALA A 155 19.16 -5.05 -5.56
C ALA A 155 19.24 -4.33 -4.20
N PHE A 156 18.56 -4.84 -3.16
CA PHE A 156 18.46 -4.16 -1.86
C PHE A 156 19.14 -4.89 -0.70
N GLU A 157 19.73 -6.08 -0.93
CA GLU A 157 20.34 -6.89 0.12
C GLU A 157 21.52 -6.18 0.81
N ASP A 158 22.29 -5.39 0.06
CA ASP A 158 23.45 -4.65 0.56
C ASP A 158 23.17 -3.16 0.86
N ILE A 159 21.91 -2.72 0.73
CA ILE A 159 21.55 -1.31 0.89
C ILE A 159 21.10 -1.00 2.33
N PRO A 160 21.38 0.22 2.84
CA PRO A 160 21.04 0.61 4.19
C PRO A 160 19.54 0.48 4.52
N VAL A 161 19.27 0.36 5.77
CA VAL A 161 18.01 0.20 6.51
C VAL A 161 16.72 0.74 5.86
N MET A 162 16.77 1.85 5.14
CA MET A 162 15.60 2.47 4.50
C MET A 162 14.95 1.59 3.42
N HIS A 163 15.64 0.57 2.96
CA HIS A 163 15.16 -0.34 1.91
C HIS A 163 14.70 -1.69 2.45
N ASN A 164 14.66 -1.85 3.76
CA ASN A 164 14.30 -3.12 4.39
C ASN A 164 12.89 -3.59 4.04
N SER A 165 11.96 -2.68 3.70
CA SER A 165 10.63 -3.06 3.26
C SER A 165 10.65 -3.90 1.99
N TYR A 166 11.54 -3.65 1.04
CA TYR A 166 11.69 -4.48 -0.15
C TYR A 166 12.15 -5.90 0.21
N LEU A 167 13.12 -6.02 1.11
CA LEU A 167 13.61 -7.30 1.59
C LEU A 167 12.54 -8.04 2.37
N TYR A 168 11.84 -7.33 3.28
CA TYR A 168 10.75 -7.91 4.07
C TYR A 168 9.67 -8.53 3.18
N TYR A 169 9.13 -7.76 2.28
CA TYR A 169 8.06 -8.23 1.40
C TYR A 169 8.56 -9.26 0.38
N GLY A 170 9.77 -9.12 -0.13
CA GLY A 170 10.39 -10.08 -1.05
C GLY A 170 10.57 -11.45 -0.41
N TYR A 171 11.19 -11.50 0.77
CA TYR A 171 11.35 -12.77 1.50
C TYR A 171 10.02 -13.34 2.00
N ARG A 172 9.06 -12.50 2.40
CA ARG A 172 7.73 -12.95 2.76
C ARG A 172 7.02 -13.62 1.60
N PHE A 173 7.09 -13.05 0.40
CA PHE A 173 6.53 -13.66 -0.80
C PHE A 173 7.19 -15.01 -1.12
N LYS A 174 8.52 -15.10 -1.03
CA LYS A 174 9.23 -16.39 -1.20
C LYS A 174 8.85 -17.41 -0.14
N ALA A 175 8.63 -16.98 1.10
CA ALA A 175 8.14 -17.84 2.17
C ALA A 175 6.76 -18.43 1.84
N GLN A 176 5.85 -17.60 1.33
CA GLN A 176 4.53 -18.04 0.87
C GLN A 176 4.65 -19.11 -0.23
N LEU A 177 5.42 -18.85 -1.29
CA LEU A 177 5.60 -19.82 -2.38
C LEU A 177 6.23 -21.14 -1.90
N ALA A 178 7.19 -21.08 -0.99
CA ALA A 178 7.79 -22.27 -0.40
C ALA A 178 6.79 -23.07 0.44
N ALA A 179 5.92 -22.39 1.21
CA ALA A 179 4.86 -23.01 1.99
C ALA A 179 3.83 -23.70 1.09
N GLU A 180 3.40 -23.05 0.03
CA GLU A 180 2.45 -23.61 -0.97
C GLU A 180 3.02 -24.84 -1.68
N ARG A 181 4.35 -24.87 -1.90
CA ARG A 181 5.08 -26.02 -2.44
C ARG A 181 5.34 -27.13 -1.40
N GLY A 182 4.93 -26.92 -0.14
CA GLY A 182 5.12 -27.87 0.96
C GLY A 182 6.54 -27.92 1.51
N VAL A 183 7.43 -26.98 1.16
CA VAL A 183 8.83 -26.94 1.61
C VAL A 183 8.96 -26.11 2.88
N VAL A 184 8.39 -26.62 3.99
CA VAL A 184 8.19 -25.90 5.25
C VAL A 184 9.47 -25.30 5.83
N LEU A 185 10.60 -26.02 5.79
CA LEU A 185 11.87 -25.51 6.33
C LEU A 185 12.36 -24.27 5.56
N VAL A 186 12.27 -24.31 4.24
CA VAL A 186 12.64 -23.18 3.38
C VAL A 186 11.70 -21.98 3.60
N ALA A 187 10.39 -22.23 3.78
CA ALA A 187 9.44 -21.19 4.13
C ALA A 187 9.82 -20.50 5.44
N LYS A 188 10.20 -21.27 6.45
CA LYS A 188 10.69 -20.73 7.74
C LYS A 188 11.93 -19.89 7.59
N ASP A 189 12.92 -20.37 6.83
CA ASP A 189 14.16 -19.63 6.60
C ASP A 189 13.89 -18.28 5.92
N TYR A 190 13.06 -18.25 4.87
CA TYR A 190 12.67 -17.01 4.22
C TYR A 190 11.90 -16.06 5.16
N MET A 191 11.03 -16.58 6.02
CA MET A 191 10.34 -15.71 6.97
C MET A 191 11.29 -15.13 8.01
N HIS A 192 12.28 -15.90 8.48
CA HIS A 192 13.34 -15.36 9.34
C HIS A 192 14.07 -14.22 8.65
N MET A 193 14.45 -14.38 7.38
CA MET A 193 15.09 -13.33 6.60
C MET A 193 14.20 -12.10 6.46
N ALA A 194 12.91 -12.30 6.20
CA ALA A 194 11.94 -11.20 6.12
C ALA A 194 11.91 -10.39 7.42
N ILE A 195 11.75 -11.05 8.55
CA ILE A 195 11.65 -10.37 9.85
C ILE A 195 12.97 -9.67 10.20
N HIS A 196 14.10 -10.32 9.98
CA HIS A 196 15.41 -9.71 10.25
C HIS A 196 15.69 -8.48 9.39
N SER A 197 15.17 -8.43 8.16
CA SER A 197 15.35 -7.29 7.27
C SER A 197 14.63 -6.03 7.77
N MET A 198 13.61 -6.16 8.62
CA MET A 198 12.93 -5.04 9.28
C MET A 198 13.64 -4.53 10.53
N ALA A 199 14.66 -5.25 11.01
CA ALA A 199 15.44 -4.83 12.17
C ALA A 199 16.35 -3.65 11.80
N VAL A 200 16.07 -2.46 12.33
CA VAL A 200 16.89 -1.27 12.13
C VAL A 200 18.08 -1.29 13.11
N PRO A 201 19.32 -1.38 12.62
CA PRO A 201 20.49 -1.27 13.51
C PRO A 201 20.47 0.04 14.30
N GLU A 202 20.78 -0.03 15.61
CA GLU A 202 20.79 1.14 16.51
C GLU A 202 21.62 2.30 15.99
N SER A 203 22.72 2.01 15.28
CA SER A 203 23.60 3.02 14.68
C SER A 203 22.93 3.89 13.62
N TYR A 204 21.87 3.40 12.97
CA TYR A 204 21.14 4.12 11.91
C TYR A 204 19.93 4.90 12.44
N LYS A 205 19.37 4.53 13.61
CA LYS A 205 18.16 5.16 14.18
C LYS A 205 18.24 6.67 14.24
N PRO A 206 19.31 7.32 14.76
CA PRO A 206 19.38 8.78 14.84
C PRO A 206 19.37 9.47 13.48
N GLY A 207 19.96 8.85 12.47
CA GLY A 207 19.95 9.36 11.10
C GLY A 207 18.57 9.26 10.44
N LEU A 208 17.92 8.14 10.67
CA LEU A 208 16.55 7.91 10.21
C LEU A 208 15.56 8.86 10.89
N GLU A 209 15.62 8.99 12.21
CA GLU A 209 14.79 9.94 12.98
C GLU A 209 14.92 11.36 12.44
N LYS A 210 16.16 11.80 12.19
CA LYS A 210 16.41 13.12 11.63
C LYS A 210 15.85 13.27 10.21
N ALA A 211 16.01 12.25 9.36
CA ALA A 211 15.53 12.26 7.98
C ALA A 211 14.00 12.28 7.92
N PHE A 212 13.34 11.45 8.74
CA PHE A 212 11.89 11.43 8.82
C PHE A 212 11.32 12.69 9.46
N ALA A 213 11.89 13.16 10.58
CA ALA A 213 11.44 14.37 11.26
C ALA A 213 11.57 15.64 10.38
N ALA A 214 12.55 15.68 9.48
CA ALA A 214 12.70 16.78 8.53
C ALA A 214 11.60 16.84 7.47
N LYS A 215 10.90 15.73 7.23
CA LYS A 215 9.88 15.60 6.19
C LYS A 215 8.47 15.28 6.73
N HIS A 216 8.36 14.76 7.96
CA HIS A 216 7.09 14.30 8.54
C HIS A 216 7.02 14.53 10.05
N GLU A 217 5.91 15.08 10.52
CA GLU A 217 5.64 15.28 11.95
C GLU A 217 5.51 13.95 12.73
N ASN A 218 5.25 12.83 12.05
CA ASN A 218 4.98 11.52 12.66
C ASN A 218 6.08 10.47 12.45
N ALA A 219 7.30 10.86 12.09
CA ALA A 219 8.40 9.92 11.84
C ALA A 219 8.70 8.96 13.00
N SER A 220 8.48 9.41 14.26
CA SER A 220 8.73 8.60 15.44
C SER A 220 7.87 7.34 15.56
N TRP A 221 6.64 7.35 15.03
CA TRP A 221 5.80 6.16 15.09
C TRP A 221 6.25 5.09 14.11
N ILE A 222 6.80 5.47 12.94
CA ILE A 222 7.35 4.52 11.96
C ILE A 222 8.51 3.74 12.57
N LEU A 223 9.43 4.46 13.27
CA LEU A 223 10.53 3.83 13.99
C LEU A 223 10.04 2.92 15.11
N ALA A 224 8.99 3.34 15.85
CA ALA A 224 8.38 2.52 16.88
C ALA A 224 7.73 1.24 16.33
N GLU A 225 7.15 1.26 15.12
CA GLU A 225 6.64 0.05 14.45
C GLU A 225 7.77 -0.85 13.95
N VAL A 226 8.86 -0.29 13.44
CA VAL A 226 10.07 -1.05 13.08
C VAL A 226 10.66 -1.72 14.32
N ASP A 227 10.71 -1.02 15.45
CA ASP A 227 11.18 -1.60 16.72
C ASP A 227 10.30 -2.74 17.23
N LYS A 228 9.00 -2.65 17.06
CA LYS A 228 8.05 -3.76 17.38
C LYS A 228 8.22 -4.95 16.42
N ALA A 229 8.54 -4.68 15.16
CA ALA A 229 8.78 -5.71 14.16
C ALA A 229 10.16 -6.38 14.32
N THR A 230 11.04 -5.85 15.20
CA THR A 230 12.33 -6.47 15.51
C THR A 230 12.07 -7.84 16.17
N PRO A 231 12.47 -8.96 15.55
CA PRO A 231 11.99 -10.26 15.99
C PRO A 231 12.63 -10.66 17.31
N ASN A 232 11.81 -11.21 18.17
CA ASN A 232 12.31 -12.24 19.06
C ASN A 232 12.24 -13.56 18.28
N PRO A 233 13.38 -14.15 17.87
CA PRO A 233 13.39 -15.36 17.05
C PRO A 233 12.67 -16.55 17.74
N ASP A 234 12.45 -16.47 19.04
CA ASP A 234 11.77 -17.51 19.83
C ASP A 234 10.23 -17.40 19.76
N ASN A 235 9.69 -16.29 19.25
CA ASN A 235 8.24 -16.01 19.26
C ASN A 235 7.61 -15.96 17.85
N LEU A 236 8.22 -16.61 16.87
CA LEU A 236 7.67 -16.68 15.51
C LEU A 236 6.43 -17.58 15.47
N GLU A 237 5.26 -17.02 15.75
CA GLU A 237 3.99 -17.63 15.37
C GLU A 237 3.72 -17.34 13.89
N TRP A 238 3.43 -18.39 13.16
CA TRP A 238 3.14 -18.35 11.74
C TRP A 238 1.64 -18.25 11.53
N ASP A 239 1.13 -17.10 11.16
CA ASP A 239 -0.16 -16.99 10.48
C ASP A 239 0.10 -17.23 8.97
N ILE A 240 0.02 -18.51 8.58
CA ILE A 240 0.00 -18.95 7.17
C ILE A 240 -1.44 -19.18 6.76
#